data_d815294253e3308a142da947135d9458
#
_entry.id   d815294253e3308a142da947135d9458
#
_cell.length_a   1.000
_cell.length_b   1.000
_cell.length_c   1.000
_cell.angle_alpha   90.00
_cell.angle_beta   90.00
_cell.angle_gamma   90.00
#
_symmetry.space_group_name_H-M   'P 1'
#
loop_
_entity.id
_entity.type
_entity.pdbx_description
1 polymer ?
#
loop_
_entity_poly.entity_id
_entity_poly.type
_entity_poly.pdbx_seq_one_letter_code
_entity_poly.pdbx_strand_id
1 'polypeptide(L)'
;MRRLKCILLTLTASLLLGCATAPEEYAEEVWHIVSDETIDLCAADFDCKYSMFVRNGNIYVGYYDREHNLKVAKRDSSGMWNYAVMDEKVSYDSHKYISLVVDRDDMLHISCNMHKDPLVYYRSCSGGDIATIHRDTMTMILEDSVTYPEFLHTDDMLVFHYRNGRSGNGSTYFNTYDFANGTWSKLYSEPLFDGMKASNSYFKGPFAGSDGRFHLIWCWRDEPDCSTNHGLYYAWSEDLKEWHTPSGFSKMMPLTPTDDAFLVDDIKVREGLINGGFAIGFGEDSGLVIGYHKYDENNHTNLYSATFEDGGWNIRRITDWNWRWEFEGRGSIPFELVVHRVWQENGTQYFYISRAVKRGLFNRREMVDFLVSYDETTGAVKEEVYSDNPTSLDAADRRGLLVHKEFDCGQTAGCDSVKYLLRYETRFPVRDKKQKDIIEPSPLRVVKIRK
;
A
#
# COMPACT_ATOMS: atom_id res chain seq x y z
N MET A 1 37.03 67.79 65.05
CA MET A 1 37.24 66.38 65.11
C MET A 1 35.84 65.72 65.16
N ARG A 2 35.31 65.30 64.03
CA ARG A 2 34.07 64.50 63.95
C ARG A 2 34.33 63.39 62.99
N ARG A 3 34.25 62.15 63.46
CA ARG A 3 34.42 60.91 62.67
C ARG A 3 33.13 60.62 61.89
N LEU A 4 33.25 60.47 60.55
CA LEU A 4 32.20 59.97 59.67
C LEU A 4 32.23 58.44 59.75
N LYS A 5 31.10 57.83 60.06
CA LYS A 5 30.90 56.39 59.96
C LYS A 5 30.33 56.09 58.55
N CYS A 6 31.07 55.34 57.74
CA CYS A 6 30.56 54.73 56.51
C CYS A 6 29.69 53.52 56.87
N ILE A 7 28.45 53.54 56.41
CA ILE A 7 27.56 52.38 56.44
C ILE A 7 27.69 51.68 55.09
N LEU A 8 28.20 50.44 55.11
CA LEU A 8 28.26 49.58 53.97
C LEU A 8 26.92 48.87 53.84
N LEU A 9 26.15 49.16 52.76
CA LEU A 9 24.97 48.36 52.35
C LEU A 9 25.47 47.23 51.49
N THR A 10 25.36 46.01 51.97
CA THR A 10 25.53 44.79 51.16
C THR A 10 24.20 44.43 50.46
N LEU A 11 24.15 44.62 49.14
CA LEU A 11 23.08 44.07 48.32
C LEU A 11 23.38 42.56 48.04
N THR A 12 22.59 41.72 48.66
CA THR A 12 22.56 40.27 48.27
C THR A 12 21.63 40.08 47.02
N ALA A 13 22.27 39.94 45.89
CA ALA A 13 21.55 39.48 44.67
C ALA A 13 21.28 37.96 44.76
N SER A 14 20.02 37.57 44.98
CA SER A 14 19.59 36.19 44.88
C SER A 14 19.51 35.81 43.40
N LEU A 15 20.50 35.07 42.89
CA LEU A 15 20.38 34.38 41.61
C LEU A 15 19.36 33.22 41.75
N LEU A 16 18.18 33.41 41.22
CA LEU A 16 17.28 32.30 40.86
C LEU A 16 17.86 31.59 39.65
N LEU A 17 18.60 30.50 39.87
CA LEU A 17 18.87 29.51 38.82
C LEU A 17 17.54 28.80 38.54
N GLY A 18 16.82 29.25 37.50
CA GLY A 18 15.83 28.47 36.85
C GLY A 18 16.53 27.28 36.18
N CYS A 19 16.33 26.06 36.69
CA CYS A 19 16.59 24.86 35.92
C CYS A 19 15.66 24.89 34.71
N ALA A 20 16.16 25.36 33.59
CA ALA A 20 15.56 24.99 32.31
C ALA A 20 15.83 23.48 32.15
N THR A 21 14.82 22.66 32.35
CA THR A 21 14.83 21.28 31.84
C THR A 21 15.07 21.39 30.35
N ALA A 22 16.19 20.83 29.87
CA ALA A 22 16.40 20.62 28.46
C ALA A 22 15.15 19.88 27.92
N PRO A 23 14.64 20.25 26.73
CA PRO A 23 13.60 19.46 26.11
C PRO A 23 14.12 18.02 26.08
N GLU A 24 13.30 17.08 26.56
CA GLU A 24 13.57 15.66 26.31
C GLU A 24 13.74 15.52 24.80
N GLU A 25 14.95 15.25 24.36
CA GLU A 25 15.22 14.77 23.02
C GLU A 25 14.45 13.45 22.92
N TYR A 26 13.30 13.45 22.27
CA TYR A 26 12.65 12.23 21.85
C TYR A 26 13.67 11.53 20.95
N ALA A 27 14.32 10.49 21.47
CA ALA A 27 15.15 9.62 20.66
C ALA A 27 14.25 9.11 19.54
N GLU A 28 14.57 9.47 18.28
CA GLU A 28 13.91 8.86 17.12
C GLU A 28 13.97 7.36 17.32
N GLU A 29 12.82 6.72 17.40
CA GLU A 29 12.74 5.26 17.51
C GLU A 29 13.23 4.64 16.20
N VAL A 30 14.51 4.33 16.16
CA VAL A 30 15.18 3.82 14.97
C VAL A 30 14.89 2.32 14.82
N TRP A 31 14.40 1.93 13.65
CA TRP A 31 14.23 0.52 13.31
C TRP A 31 15.57 -0.21 13.22
N HIS A 32 15.68 -1.36 13.86
CA HIS A 32 16.86 -2.22 13.86
C HIS A 32 16.57 -3.58 13.24
N ILE A 33 17.51 -4.09 12.43
CA ILE A 33 17.42 -5.44 11.89
C ILE A 33 17.71 -6.44 13.03
N VAL A 34 16.73 -7.31 13.28
CA VAL A 34 16.85 -8.42 14.27
C VAL A 34 17.37 -9.69 13.59
N SER A 35 16.86 -9.99 12.41
CA SER A 35 17.32 -11.09 11.56
C SER A 35 17.14 -10.75 10.09
N ASP A 36 17.98 -11.32 9.25
CA ASP A 36 18.00 -11.14 7.80
C ASP A 36 18.43 -12.48 7.17
N GLU A 37 17.45 -13.19 6.62
CA GLU A 37 17.63 -14.55 6.12
C GLU A 37 17.38 -14.57 4.60
N THR A 38 18.40 -14.95 3.81
CA THR A 38 18.18 -15.29 2.40
C THR A 38 17.56 -16.67 2.34
N ILE A 39 16.33 -16.77 1.85
CA ILE A 39 15.54 -18.00 1.83
C ILE A 39 15.60 -18.72 0.49
N ASP A 40 15.78 -17.99 -0.63
CA ASP A 40 15.92 -18.56 -1.97
C ASP A 40 16.41 -17.51 -2.97
N LEU A 41 16.41 -17.87 -4.25
CA LEU A 41 16.57 -16.98 -5.40
C LEU A 41 15.23 -16.83 -6.14
N CYS A 42 14.79 -15.60 -6.35
CA CYS A 42 13.56 -15.30 -7.08
C CYS A 42 13.82 -14.65 -8.45
N ALA A 43 12.81 -14.67 -9.32
CA ALA A 43 12.85 -13.98 -10.60
C ALA A 43 13.06 -12.48 -10.40
N ALA A 44 13.96 -11.89 -11.20
CA ALA A 44 14.32 -10.46 -11.12
C ALA A 44 14.19 -9.74 -12.47
N ASP A 45 13.89 -10.46 -13.54
CA ASP A 45 13.86 -9.96 -14.91
C ASP A 45 12.53 -9.31 -15.31
N PHE A 46 11.56 -9.26 -14.40
CA PHE A 46 10.33 -8.48 -14.52
C PHE A 46 9.91 -7.94 -13.13
N ASP A 47 9.20 -6.82 -13.12
CA ASP A 47 8.61 -6.26 -11.92
C ASP A 47 7.40 -7.10 -11.48
N CYS A 48 7.41 -7.64 -10.27
CA CYS A 48 6.31 -8.43 -9.73
C CYS A 48 6.29 -8.39 -8.21
N LYS A 49 5.10 -8.18 -7.65
CA LYS A 49 4.87 -8.21 -6.21
C LYS A 49 4.68 -9.63 -5.71
N TYR A 50 5.43 -9.98 -4.66
CA TYR A 50 5.30 -11.22 -3.92
C TYR A 50 4.49 -10.99 -2.63
N SER A 51 4.16 -12.07 -1.92
CA SER A 51 3.32 -11.98 -0.73
C SER A 51 3.92 -12.77 0.43
N MET A 52 3.82 -12.21 1.63
CA MET A 52 4.25 -12.85 2.87
C MET A 52 3.14 -12.73 3.92
N PHE A 53 2.96 -13.78 4.70
CA PHE A 53 1.98 -13.84 5.79
C PHE A 53 2.57 -14.52 7.02
N VAL A 54 2.52 -13.85 8.16
CA VAL A 54 2.96 -14.39 9.46
C VAL A 54 1.72 -14.78 10.27
N ARG A 55 1.70 -16.04 10.74
CA ARG A 55 0.63 -16.54 11.60
C ARG A 55 1.16 -17.58 12.59
N ASN A 56 0.83 -17.44 13.87
CA ASN A 56 1.17 -18.37 14.92
C ASN A 56 2.68 -18.75 14.94
N GLY A 57 3.55 -17.76 14.70
CA GLY A 57 5.01 -17.94 14.66
C GLY A 57 5.55 -18.61 13.39
N ASN A 58 4.70 -19.01 12.45
CA ASN A 58 5.09 -19.46 11.13
C ASN A 58 5.13 -18.28 10.14
N ILE A 59 6.04 -18.35 9.17
CA ILE A 59 6.15 -17.39 8.07
C ILE A 59 5.88 -18.12 6.76
N TYR A 60 4.96 -17.60 5.97
CA TYR A 60 4.61 -18.13 4.66
C TYR A 60 4.97 -17.09 3.60
N VAL A 61 5.65 -17.51 2.53
CA VAL A 61 6.08 -16.64 1.43
C VAL A 61 5.68 -17.26 0.11
N GLY A 62 4.88 -16.54 -0.67
CA GLY A 62 4.56 -16.88 -2.04
C GLY A 62 5.39 -16.03 -3.01
N TYR A 63 6.11 -16.66 -3.92
CA TYR A 63 7.00 -15.98 -4.87
C TYR A 63 7.18 -16.78 -6.15
N TYR A 64 7.73 -16.17 -7.18
CA TYR A 64 8.19 -16.86 -8.38
C TYR A 64 9.69 -17.11 -8.28
N ASP A 65 10.10 -18.38 -8.41
CA ASP A 65 11.50 -18.76 -8.38
C ASP A 65 12.24 -18.27 -9.63
N ARG A 66 13.54 -18.52 -9.70
CA ARG A 66 14.38 -18.10 -10.82
C ARG A 66 13.99 -18.70 -12.18
N GLU A 67 13.25 -19.79 -12.19
CA GLU A 67 12.67 -20.41 -13.39
C GLU A 67 11.24 -19.95 -13.67
N HIS A 68 10.73 -18.95 -12.91
CA HIS A 68 9.37 -18.40 -12.99
C HIS A 68 8.25 -19.33 -12.49
N ASN A 69 8.55 -20.41 -11.79
CA ASN A 69 7.53 -21.26 -11.20
C ASN A 69 6.99 -20.62 -9.91
N LEU A 70 5.69 -20.76 -9.68
CA LEU A 70 5.10 -20.42 -8.38
C LEU A 70 5.68 -21.34 -7.31
N LYS A 71 6.25 -20.74 -6.27
CA LYS A 71 6.86 -21.45 -5.16
C LYS A 71 6.35 -20.86 -3.84
N VAL A 72 6.14 -21.74 -2.87
CA VAL A 72 5.76 -21.37 -1.51
C VAL A 72 6.86 -21.84 -0.56
N ALA A 73 7.37 -20.92 0.25
CA ALA A 73 8.25 -21.21 1.35
C ALA A 73 7.49 -21.06 2.68
N LYS A 74 7.73 -21.97 3.63
CA LYS A 74 7.26 -21.89 5.00
C LYS A 74 8.42 -22.03 5.96
N ARG A 75 8.57 -21.06 6.87
CA ARG A 75 9.39 -21.16 8.06
C ARG A 75 8.52 -21.61 9.22
N ASP A 76 8.83 -22.76 9.80
CA ASP A 76 8.08 -23.28 10.95
C ASP A 76 8.59 -22.67 12.27
N SER A 77 7.92 -22.99 13.37
CA SER A 77 8.27 -22.52 14.72
C SER A 77 9.64 -23.00 15.20
N SER A 78 10.21 -24.05 14.59
CA SER A 78 11.59 -24.50 14.87
C SER A 78 12.64 -23.67 14.13
N GLY A 79 12.21 -22.81 13.20
CA GLY A 79 13.08 -21.99 12.37
C GLY A 79 13.50 -22.65 11.06
N MET A 80 12.98 -23.82 10.73
CA MET A 80 13.31 -24.53 9.49
C MET A 80 12.45 -24.07 8.32
N TRP A 81 13.10 -23.86 7.17
CA TRP A 81 12.42 -23.55 5.91
C TRP A 81 12.09 -24.83 5.14
N ASN A 82 10.83 -24.92 4.71
CA ASN A 82 10.29 -25.96 3.83
C ASN A 82 9.76 -25.30 2.56
N TYR A 83 9.75 -26.00 1.42
CA TYR A 83 9.41 -25.45 0.13
C TYR A 83 8.44 -26.38 -0.63
N ALA A 84 7.50 -25.77 -1.34
CA ALA A 84 6.63 -26.45 -2.28
C ALA A 84 6.61 -25.70 -3.62
N VAL A 85 6.74 -26.40 -4.72
CA VAL A 85 6.68 -25.85 -6.09
C VAL A 85 5.36 -26.26 -6.72
N MET A 86 4.64 -25.26 -7.25
CA MET A 86 3.36 -25.49 -7.93
C MET A 86 3.58 -25.62 -9.43
N ASP A 87 2.68 -26.34 -10.10
CA ASP A 87 2.62 -26.40 -11.56
C ASP A 87 1.93 -25.14 -12.11
N GLU A 88 2.61 -23.99 -11.91
CA GLU A 88 2.16 -22.67 -12.37
C GLU A 88 3.37 -21.84 -12.76
N LYS A 89 3.39 -21.31 -13.98
CA LYS A 89 4.53 -20.56 -14.49
C LYS A 89 4.11 -19.17 -14.98
N VAL A 90 4.75 -18.12 -14.41
CA VAL A 90 4.44 -16.74 -14.74
C VAL A 90 5.16 -16.25 -15.99
N SER A 91 4.53 -15.33 -16.72
CA SER A 91 5.13 -14.53 -17.79
C SER A 91 5.68 -13.18 -17.25
N TYR A 92 6.17 -12.33 -18.16
CA TYR A 92 6.85 -11.05 -17.83
C TYR A 92 5.88 -9.88 -17.55
N ASP A 93 4.73 -10.16 -16.94
CA ASP A 93 3.66 -9.17 -16.69
C ASP A 93 3.56 -8.85 -15.20
N SER A 94 3.76 -7.61 -14.83
CA SER A 94 3.73 -7.13 -13.44
C SER A 94 2.38 -7.27 -12.75
N HIS A 95 1.29 -7.38 -13.51
CA HIS A 95 -0.06 -7.61 -12.96
C HIS A 95 -0.26 -9.03 -12.45
N LYS A 96 0.65 -9.95 -12.78
CA LYS A 96 0.58 -11.37 -12.40
C LYS A 96 1.15 -11.64 -11.01
N TYR A 97 1.02 -10.68 -10.10
CA TYR A 97 1.49 -10.76 -8.73
C TYR A 97 0.78 -11.86 -7.91
N ILE A 98 1.28 -12.09 -6.72
CA ILE A 98 0.79 -13.13 -5.81
C ILE A 98 0.03 -12.46 -4.67
N SER A 99 -1.17 -12.97 -4.38
CA SER A 99 -1.94 -12.71 -3.18
C SER A 99 -2.00 -13.99 -2.36
N LEU A 100 -1.61 -13.93 -1.08
CA LEU A 100 -1.53 -15.07 -0.18
C LEU A 100 -2.10 -14.70 1.18
N VAL A 101 -2.88 -15.58 1.77
CA VAL A 101 -3.43 -15.45 3.11
C VAL A 101 -3.43 -16.81 3.81
N VAL A 102 -3.30 -16.78 5.12
CA VAL A 102 -3.53 -17.94 6.00
C VAL A 102 -4.77 -17.64 6.83
N ASP A 103 -5.79 -18.45 6.69
CA ASP A 103 -7.06 -18.24 7.36
C ASP A 103 -7.05 -18.64 8.84
N ARG A 104 -8.20 -18.51 9.52
CA ARG A 104 -8.33 -18.81 10.95
C ARG A 104 -8.13 -20.29 11.30
N ASP A 105 -8.30 -21.19 10.34
CA ASP A 105 -8.10 -22.63 10.48
C ASP A 105 -6.70 -23.06 10.00
N ASP A 106 -5.78 -22.08 9.86
CA ASP A 106 -4.41 -22.21 9.34
C ASP A 106 -4.34 -22.76 7.91
N MET A 107 -5.43 -22.67 7.13
CA MET A 107 -5.42 -23.05 5.72
C MET A 107 -4.80 -21.96 4.87
N LEU A 108 -3.95 -22.37 3.93
CA LEU A 108 -3.30 -21.47 2.99
C LEU A 108 -4.17 -21.27 1.76
N HIS A 109 -4.37 -20.01 1.37
CA HIS A 109 -5.05 -19.61 0.14
C HIS A 109 -4.11 -18.74 -0.69
N ILE A 110 -3.97 -19.05 -1.99
CA ILE A 110 -3.06 -18.36 -2.90
C ILE A 110 -3.76 -18.11 -4.22
N SER A 111 -3.65 -16.89 -4.72
CA SER A 111 -4.13 -16.53 -6.06
C SER A 111 -3.05 -15.71 -6.77
N CYS A 112 -2.80 -16.00 -8.07
CA CYS A 112 -1.67 -15.43 -8.78
C CYS A 112 -1.78 -15.57 -10.29
N ASN A 113 -0.82 -15.01 -11.04
CA ASN A 113 -0.59 -15.24 -12.48
C ASN A 113 -1.76 -14.89 -13.39
N MET A 114 -2.50 -13.82 -13.07
CA MET A 114 -3.67 -13.42 -13.85
C MET A 114 -3.60 -11.96 -14.33
N HIS A 115 -3.81 -11.78 -15.62
CA HIS A 115 -4.09 -10.49 -16.25
C HIS A 115 -5.06 -10.70 -17.42
N LYS A 116 -6.35 -10.75 -17.12
CA LYS A 116 -7.47 -11.17 -17.99
C LYS A 116 -7.39 -12.66 -18.32
N ASP A 117 -6.88 -13.43 -17.40
CA ASP A 117 -6.81 -14.89 -17.50
C ASP A 117 -7.90 -15.52 -16.60
N PRO A 118 -8.28 -16.79 -16.83
CA PRO A 118 -9.12 -17.52 -15.88
C PRO A 118 -8.51 -17.56 -14.48
N LEU A 119 -9.36 -17.61 -13.47
CA LEU A 119 -8.93 -17.61 -12.06
C LEU A 119 -7.92 -18.74 -11.79
N VAL A 120 -6.78 -18.34 -11.21
CA VAL A 120 -5.76 -19.23 -10.68
C VAL A 120 -5.85 -19.18 -9.16
N TYR A 121 -6.22 -20.31 -8.56
CA TYR A 121 -6.36 -20.43 -7.12
C TYR A 121 -5.80 -21.76 -6.62
N TYR A 122 -5.06 -21.69 -5.52
CA TYR A 122 -4.50 -22.83 -4.80
C TYR A 122 -4.88 -22.74 -3.32
N ARG A 123 -5.08 -23.89 -2.68
CA ARG A 123 -5.21 -23.97 -1.24
C ARG A 123 -4.53 -25.20 -0.66
N SER A 124 -4.22 -25.19 0.63
CA SER A 124 -3.79 -26.41 1.34
C SER A 124 -5.00 -27.27 1.73
N CYS A 125 -4.78 -28.56 1.92
CA CYS A 125 -5.78 -29.50 2.46
C CYS A 125 -5.68 -29.64 3.98
N SER A 126 -4.55 -29.24 4.58
CA SER A 126 -4.27 -29.35 6.00
C SER A 126 -3.67 -28.05 6.49
N GLY A 127 -4.09 -27.61 7.66
CA GLY A 127 -3.65 -26.36 8.25
C GLY A 127 -2.14 -26.28 8.38
N GLY A 128 -1.58 -25.24 7.75
CA GLY A 128 -0.16 -24.97 7.77
C GLY A 128 0.75 -25.93 7.00
N ASP A 129 0.23 -26.97 6.35
CA ASP A 129 1.04 -27.93 5.59
C ASP A 129 1.12 -27.55 4.10
N ILE A 130 2.25 -26.94 3.70
CA ILE A 130 2.49 -26.51 2.33
C ILE A 130 2.63 -27.67 1.33
N ALA A 131 2.95 -28.89 1.79
CA ALA A 131 3.05 -30.06 0.92
C ALA A 131 1.66 -30.52 0.41
N THR A 132 0.58 -30.07 1.03
CA THR A 132 -0.80 -30.38 0.64
C THR A 132 -1.42 -29.34 -0.28
N ILE A 133 -0.67 -28.32 -0.68
CA ILE A 133 -1.18 -27.28 -1.59
C ILE A 133 -1.51 -27.89 -2.95
N HIS A 134 -2.71 -27.60 -3.43
CA HIS A 134 -3.20 -28.08 -4.73
C HIS A 134 -4.02 -27.00 -5.44
N ARG A 135 -4.14 -27.14 -6.76
CA ARG A 135 -5.03 -26.29 -7.58
C ARG A 135 -6.48 -26.58 -7.20
N ASP A 136 -7.25 -25.52 -6.98
CA ASP A 136 -8.67 -25.60 -6.65
C ASP A 136 -9.47 -24.55 -7.42
N THR A 137 -10.78 -24.51 -7.20
CA THR A 137 -11.71 -23.55 -7.80
C THR A 137 -12.39 -22.74 -6.71
N MET A 138 -12.86 -21.55 -7.05
CA MET A 138 -13.77 -20.79 -6.18
C MET A 138 -15.22 -21.01 -6.64
N THR A 139 -15.85 -20.00 -7.23
CA THR A 139 -17.27 -20.07 -7.58
C THR A 139 -17.52 -20.53 -9.02
N MET A 140 -16.51 -20.43 -9.88
CA MET A 140 -16.58 -20.63 -11.34
C MET A 140 -17.60 -19.71 -12.03
N ILE A 141 -17.97 -18.60 -11.39
CA ILE A 141 -18.92 -17.61 -11.91
C ILE A 141 -18.18 -16.29 -12.10
N LEU A 142 -18.15 -15.75 -13.34
CA LEU A 142 -17.48 -14.50 -13.67
C LEU A 142 -15.98 -14.49 -13.27
N GLU A 143 -15.31 -15.62 -13.44
CA GLU A 143 -13.92 -15.88 -13.11
C GLU A 143 -13.06 -16.25 -14.33
N ASP A 144 -13.52 -15.89 -15.53
CA ASP A 144 -12.90 -16.21 -16.81
C ASP A 144 -11.91 -15.14 -17.32
N SER A 145 -11.95 -13.93 -16.74
CA SER A 145 -11.10 -12.80 -17.16
C SER A 145 -10.62 -11.97 -15.96
N VAL A 146 -9.90 -12.63 -15.04
CA VAL A 146 -9.50 -12.08 -13.74
C VAL A 146 -8.23 -11.23 -13.83
N THR A 147 -8.23 -10.11 -13.09
CA THR A 147 -7.04 -9.29 -12.79
C THR A 147 -7.20 -8.72 -11.38
N TYR A 148 -6.09 -8.40 -10.72
CA TYR A 148 -6.03 -7.82 -9.37
C TYR A 148 -6.69 -8.70 -8.30
N PRO A 149 -6.22 -9.96 -8.15
CA PRO A 149 -6.69 -10.84 -7.09
C PRO A 149 -6.18 -10.36 -5.73
N GLU A 150 -7.08 -10.12 -4.77
CA GLU A 150 -6.68 -9.77 -3.41
C GLU A 150 -7.58 -10.45 -2.38
N PHE A 151 -6.98 -10.88 -1.27
CA PHE A 151 -7.70 -11.38 -0.11
C PHE A 151 -7.86 -10.27 0.93
N LEU A 152 -9.10 -10.10 1.40
CA LEU A 152 -9.44 -9.34 2.59
C LEU A 152 -9.81 -10.34 3.68
N HIS A 153 -9.16 -10.26 4.83
CA HIS A 153 -9.39 -11.20 5.92
C HIS A 153 -9.49 -10.48 7.27
N THR A 154 -10.31 -11.03 8.12
CA THR A 154 -10.37 -10.80 9.56
C THR A 154 -10.44 -12.18 10.24
N ASP A 155 -10.46 -12.23 11.58
CA ASP A 155 -10.63 -13.52 12.28
C ASP A 155 -11.95 -14.24 11.93
N ASP A 156 -12.98 -13.48 11.53
CA ASP A 156 -14.32 -14.02 11.24
C ASP A 156 -14.67 -14.08 9.76
N MET A 157 -13.86 -13.48 8.90
CA MET A 157 -14.20 -13.31 7.49
C MET A 157 -12.98 -13.54 6.59
N LEU A 158 -13.19 -14.26 5.49
CA LEU A 158 -12.27 -14.33 4.37
C LEU A 158 -13.03 -13.99 3.09
N VAL A 159 -12.65 -12.90 2.46
CA VAL A 159 -13.22 -12.42 1.20
C VAL A 159 -12.11 -12.31 0.16
N PHE A 160 -12.43 -12.64 -1.05
CA PHE A 160 -11.56 -12.51 -2.21
C PHE A 160 -12.20 -11.55 -3.20
N HIS A 161 -11.47 -10.52 -3.63
CA HIS A 161 -11.95 -9.62 -4.66
C HIS A 161 -11.04 -9.60 -5.88
N TYR A 162 -11.62 -9.28 -7.01
CA TYR A 162 -10.94 -9.24 -8.29
C TYR A 162 -11.76 -8.45 -9.32
N ARG A 163 -11.07 -7.93 -10.32
CA ARG A 163 -11.73 -7.40 -11.52
C ARG A 163 -11.96 -8.53 -12.51
N ASN A 164 -13.21 -8.70 -12.97
CA ASN A 164 -13.51 -9.46 -14.17
C ASN A 164 -13.65 -8.52 -15.37
N GLY A 165 -12.94 -8.81 -16.47
CA GLY A 165 -12.88 -7.95 -17.65
C GLY A 165 -11.51 -7.30 -17.86
N ARG A 166 -11.48 -6.11 -18.48
CA ARG A 166 -10.24 -5.45 -18.92
C ARG A 166 -10.19 -3.97 -18.50
N SER A 167 -9.01 -3.37 -18.61
CA SER A 167 -8.85 -1.93 -18.45
C SER A 167 -9.76 -1.15 -19.40
N GLY A 168 -10.50 -0.18 -18.86
CA GLY A 168 -11.53 0.59 -19.57
C GLY A 168 -12.86 -0.16 -19.78
N ASN A 169 -12.98 -1.41 -19.33
CA ASN A 169 -14.23 -2.19 -19.38
C ASN A 169 -14.14 -3.39 -18.43
N GLY A 170 -14.42 -3.20 -17.16
CA GLY A 170 -14.37 -4.27 -16.17
C GLY A 170 -15.22 -3.96 -14.94
N SER A 171 -15.62 -5.03 -14.26
CA SER A 171 -16.40 -4.98 -13.02
C SER A 171 -15.67 -5.72 -11.91
N THR A 172 -15.81 -5.26 -10.67
CA THR A 172 -15.15 -5.85 -9.50
C THR A 172 -16.16 -6.69 -8.71
N TYR A 173 -15.76 -7.91 -8.39
CA TYR A 173 -16.59 -8.87 -7.66
C TYR A 173 -15.94 -9.30 -6.36
N PHE A 174 -16.80 -9.70 -5.38
CA PHE A 174 -16.41 -10.34 -4.16
C PHE A 174 -16.85 -11.80 -4.12
N ASN A 175 -15.92 -12.69 -3.72
CA ASN A 175 -16.23 -14.03 -3.25
C ASN A 175 -16.04 -14.09 -1.75
N THR A 176 -16.81 -14.89 -1.03
CA THR A 176 -16.66 -15.16 0.41
C THR A 176 -16.43 -16.64 0.67
N TYR A 177 -15.62 -16.94 1.68
CA TYR A 177 -15.29 -18.29 2.08
C TYR A 177 -16.16 -18.73 3.26
N ASP A 178 -16.82 -19.87 3.10
CA ASP A 178 -17.54 -20.55 4.17
C ASP A 178 -16.59 -21.51 4.89
N PHE A 179 -16.15 -21.12 6.08
CA PHE A 179 -15.23 -21.93 6.89
C PHE A 179 -15.83 -23.27 7.33
N ALA A 180 -17.16 -23.36 7.52
CA ALA A 180 -17.80 -24.58 7.97
C ALA A 180 -17.82 -25.66 6.88
N ASN A 181 -17.99 -25.25 5.64
CA ASN A 181 -18.09 -26.16 4.49
C ASN A 181 -16.81 -26.20 3.64
N GLY A 182 -15.86 -25.28 3.87
CA GLY A 182 -14.62 -25.18 3.11
C GLY A 182 -14.84 -24.77 1.64
N THR A 183 -15.85 -23.95 1.36
CA THR A 183 -16.29 -23.60 0.00
C THR A 183 -16.39 -22.09 -0.22
N TRP A 184 -16.20 -21.68 -1.48
CA TRP A 184 -16.40 -20.31 -1.92
C TRP A 184 -17.79 -20.10 -2.52
N SER A 185 -18.36 -18.93 -2.28
CA SER A 185 -19.56 -18.43 -2.94
C SER A 185 -19.42 -16.97 -3.31
N LYS A 186 -20.25 -16.45 -4.19
CA LYS A 186 -20.34 -15.00 -4.39
C LYS A 186 -20.84 -14.38 -3.11
N LEU A 187 -20.14 -13.32 -2.61
CA LEU A 187 -20.62 -12.57 -1.45
C LEU A 187 -21.95 -11.89 -1.79
N TYR A 188 -22.05 -11.35 -3.00
CA TYR A 188 -23.25 -10.74 -3.56
C TYR A 188 -23.37 -11.06 -5.06
N SER A 189 -24.61 -11.05 -5.61
CA SER A 189 -24.85 -11.26 -7.03
C SER A 189 -24.34 -10.10 -7.89
N GLU A 190 -24.42 -8.87 -7.37
CA GLU A 190 -23.98 -7.66 -8.05
C GLU A 190 -22.48 -7.42 -7.82
N PRO A 191 -21.80 -6.74 -8.76
CA PRO A 191 -20.42 -6.33 -8.55
C PRO A 191 -20.32 -5.19 -7.53
N LEU A 192 -19.17 -5.04 -6.89
CA LEU A 192 -18.86 -3.83 -6.12
C LEU A 192 -18.82 -2.61 -7.05
N PHE A 193 -18.07 -2.72 -8.14
CA PHE A 193 -17.98 -1.70 -9.17
C PHE A 193 -18.49 -2.23 -10.49
N ASP A 194 -19.37 -1.48 -11.13
CA ASP A 194 -19.75 -1.70 -12.52
C ASP A 194 -19.26 -0.52 -13.37
N GLY A 195 -18.30 -0.77 -14.24
CA GLY A 195 -17.80 0.23 -15.20
C GLY A 195 -18.75 0.53 -16.35
N MET A 196 -19.96 0.01 -16.36
CA MET A 196 -21.00 0.24 -17.36
C MET A 196 -20.54 -0.02 -18.81
N LYS A 197 -19.58 -0.95 -18.98
CA LYS A 197 -18.91 -1.28 -20.25
C LYS A 197 -18.12 -0.14 -20.91
N ALA A 198 -17.94 0.98 -20.22
CA ALA A 198 -17.26 2.18 -20.70
C ALA A 198 -16.05 2.58 -19.85
N SER A 199 -15.91 1.97 -18.67
CA SER A 199 -14.88 2.33 -17.72
C SER A 199 -14.51 1.13 -16.83
N ASN A 200 -13.54 1.26 -15.95
CA ASN A 200 -13.33 0.40 -14.79
C ASN A 200 -12.77 1.21 -13.63
N SER A 201 -13.06 0.77 -12.40
CA SER A 201 -12.47 1.33 -11.20
C SER A 201 -11.02 0.88 -11.01
N TYR A 202 -10.20 1.77 -10.46
CA TYR A 202 -8.95 1.47 -9.81
C TYR A 202 -9.04 1.93 -8.37
N PHE A 203 -8.99 1.01 -7.43
CA PHE A 203 -9.30 1.27 -6.03
C PHE A 203 -8.22 0.74 -5.09
N LYS A 204 -8.22 1.25 -3.87
CA LYS A 204 -7.50 0.71 -2.72
C LYS A 204 -8.50 0.40 -1.61
N GLY A 205 -8.31 -0.72 -0.95
CA GLY A 205 -9.23 -1.27 0.03
C GLY A 205 -10.10 -2.40 -0.55
N PRO A 206 -11.21 -2.77 0.11
CA PRO A 206 -11.68 -2.19 1.37
C PRO A 206 -10.67 -2.41 2.52
N PHE A 207 -10.40 -1.35 3.29
CA PHE A 207 -9.57 -1.42 4.49
C PHE A 207 -10.47 -1.51 5.72
N ALA A 208 -10.23 -2.47 6.61
CA ALA A 208 -10.88 -2.48 7.91
C ALA A 208 -10.33 -1.34 8.77
N GLY A 209 -11.19 -0.39 9.12
CA GLY A 209 -10.86 0.73 10.00
C GLY A 209 -10.96 0.36 11.47
N SER A 210 -10.30 1.13 12.34
CA SER A 210 -10.42 1.02 13.80
C SER A 210 -11.82 1.36 14.33
N ASP A 211 -12.63 2.04 13.52
CA ASP A 211 -14.03 2.37 13.77
C ASP A 211 -15.00 1.19 13.46
N GLY A 212 -14.47 0.04 13.06
CA GLY A 212 -15.25 -1.15 12.70
C GLY A 212 -15.88 -1.11 11.30
N ARG A 213 -15.50 -0.15 10.48
CA ARG A 213 -15.99 0.03 9.11
C ARG A 213 -14.95 -0.39 8.09
N PHE A 214 -15.42 -0.64 6.87
CA PHE A 214 -14.59 -0.83 5.70
C PHE A 214 -14.52 0.47 4.90
N HIS A 215 -13.33 0.91 4.56
CA HIS A 215 -13.08 2.15 3.82
C HIS A 215 -12.54 1.87 2.44
N LEU A 216 -13.01 2.62 1.46
CA LEU A 216 -12.73 2.41 0.05
C LEU A 216 -12.42 3.76 -0.64
N ILE A 217 -11.34 3.81 -1.41
CA ILE A 217 -10.96 4.97 -2.22
C ILE A 217 -10.67 4.52 -3.64
N TRP A 218 -11.16 5.26 -4.64
CA TRP A 218 -10.96 4.86 -6.04
C TRP A 218 -10.95 6.03 -7.01
N CYS A 219 -10.47 5.73 -8.21
CA CYS A 219 -10.68 6.53 -9.41
C CYS A 219 -11.25 5.67 -10.53
N TRP A 220 -11.82 6.31 -11.56
CA TRP A 220 -12.26 5.65 -12.77
C TRP A 220 -11.22 5.76 -13.89
N ARG A 221 -11.25 4.83 -14.83
CA ARG A 221 -10.45 4.86 -16.07
C ARG A 221 -11.27 4.38 -17.25
N ASP A 222 -11.35 5.21 -18.30
CA ASP A 222 -12.22 4.95 -19.45
C ASP A 222 -11.53 4.14 -20.53
N GLU A 223 -10.22 4.22 -20.63
CA GLU A 223 -9.43 3.52 -21.64
C GLU A 223 -8.22 2.81 -21.03
N PRO A 224 -7.57 1.88 -21.75
CA PRO A 224 -6.33 1.29 -21.27
C PRO A 224 -5.16 2.25 -21.10
N ASP A 225 -5.26 3.48 -21.57
CA ASP A 225 -4.29 4.55 -21.34
C ASP A 225 -4.38 5.06 -19.91
N CYS A 226 -3.28 5.02 -19.15
CA CYS A 226 -3.25 5.43 -17.75
C CYS A 226 -3.49 6.94 -17.53
N SER A 227 -3.34 7.76 -18.56
CA SER A 227 -3.67 9.21 -18.52
C SER A 227 -5.17 9.48 -18.46
N THR A 228 -6.01 8.47 -18.72
CA THR A 228 -7.48 8.58 -18.67
C THR A 228 -8.07 8.28 -17.29
N ASN A 229 -7.25 8.19 -16.25
CA ASN A 229 -7.75 8.19 -14.88
C ASN A 229 -8.42 9.54 -14.56
N HIS A 230 -9.57 9.48 -13.89
CA HIS A 230 -10.33 10.66 -13.50
C HIS A 230 -11.16 10.42 -12.25
N GLY A 231 -11.54 11.52 -11.58
CA GLY A 231 -12.34 11.52 -10.37
C GLY A 231 -11.68 10.79 -9.21
N LEU A 232 -11.63 11.40 -8.06
CA LEU A 232 -11.25 10.74 -6.81
C LEU A 232 -12.50 10.57 -5.98
N TYR A 233 -12.77 9.34 -5.55
CA TYR A 233 -13.99 8.94 -4.84
C TYR A 233 -13.67 8.26 -3.54
N TYR A 234 -14.57 8.34 -2.58
CA TYR A 234 -14.47 7.68 -1.29
C TYR A 234 -15.83 7.18 -0.81
N ALA A 235 -15.83 6.01 -0.16
CA ALA A 235 -16.99 5.47 0.55
C ALA A 235 -16.54 4.63 1.76
N TRP A 236 -17.46 4.42 2.69
CA TRP A 236 -17.31 3.44 3.76
C TRP A 236 -18.53 2.52 3.84
N SER A 237 -18.37 1.34 4.44
CA SER A 237 -19.42 0.32 4.58
C SER A 237 -19.25 -0.46 5.88
N GLU A 238 -20.33 -0.97 6.45
CA GLU A 238 -20.31 -1.89 7.59
C GLU A 238 -20.37 -3.36 7.14
N ASP A 239 -20.86 -3.62 5.92
CA ASP A 239 -21.21 -4.97 5.44
C ASP A 239 -20.64 -5.30 4.03
N LEU A 240 -19.83 -4.40 3.45
CA LEU A 240 -19.31 -4.47 2.08
C LEU A 240 -20.40 -4.43 0.98
N LYS A 241 -21.64 -4.07 1.33
CA LYS A 241 -22.80 -4.08 0.43
C LYS A 241 -23.44 -2.72 0.27
N GLU A 242 -23.76 -2.07 1.37
CA GLU A 242 -24.26 -0.70 1.40
C GLU A 242 -23.10 0.26 1.65
N TRP A 243 -22.90 1.20 0.74
CA TRP A 243 -21.79 2.14 0.78
C TRP A 243 -22.29 3.55 1.09
N HIS A 244 -21.60 4.21 2.01
CA HIS A 244 -21.99 5.50 2.59
C HIS A 244 -20.96 6.58 2.28
N THR A 245 -21.44 7.81 2.12
CA THR A 245 -20.60 9.01 2.10
C THR A 245 -20.44 9.55 3.53
N PRO A 246 -19.43 10.39 3.81
CA PRO A 246 -19.34 11.08 5.08
C PRO A 246 -20.55 11.99 5.38
N SER A 247 -21.25 12.49 4.35
CA SER A 247 -22.47 13.30 4.48
C SER A 247 -23.74 12.52 4.83
N GLY A 248 -23.67 11.18 4.89
CA GLY A 248 -24.80 10.32 5.24
C GLY A 248 -25.65 9.83 4.07
N PHE A 249 -25.28 10.14 2.83
CA PHE A 249 -25.90 9.49 1.67
C PHE A 249 -25.45 8.03 1.63
N SER A 250 -26.34 7.12 1.26
CA SER A 250 -25.98 5.71 1.08
C SER A 250 -26.52 5.14 -0.23
N LYS A 251 -25.85 4.11 -0.71
CA LYS A 251 -26.24 3.37 -1.91
C LYS A 251 -25.83 1.90 -1.79
N MET A 252 -26.77 1.03 -2.15
CA MET A 252 -26.44 -0.37 -2.40
C MET A 252 -25.58 -0.48 -3.66
N MET A 253 -24.63 -1.41 -3.65
CA MET A 253 -23.85 -1.69 -4.86
C MET A 253 -24.74 -2.12 -6.04
N PRO A 254 -24.29 -1.95 -7.29
CA PRO A 254 -22.93 -1.53 -7.69
C PRO A 254 -22.70 -0.03 -7.57
N LEU A 255 -21.44 0.33 -7.30
CA LEU A 255 -20.94 1.69 -7.51
C LEU A 255 -20.58 1.87 -8.99
N THR A 256 -20.96 3.00 -9.58
CA THR A 256 -20.83 3.26 -11.02
C THR A 256 -20.14 4.61 -11.28
N PRO A 257 -19.64 4.86 -12.51
CA PRO A 257 -19.04 6.15 -12.84
C PRO A 257 -19.99 7.35 -12.74
N THR A 258 -21.30 7.12 -12.60
CA THR A 258 -22.33 8.16 -12.48
C THR A 258 -22.73 8.48 -11.04
N ASP A 259 -22.05 7.90 -10.05
CA ASP A 259 -22.36 8.06 -8.63
C ASP A 259 -21.60 9.25 -8.01
N ASP A 260 -21.90 10.47 -8.49
CA ASP A 260 -21.22 11.71 -8.08
C ASP A 260 -21.34 12.03 -6.59
N ALA A 261 -22.28 11.42 -5.86
CA ALA A 261 -22.40 11.59 -4.41
C ALA A 261 -21.14 11.16 -3.64
N PHE A 262 -20.37 10.23 -4.17
CA PHE A 262 -19.13 9.73 -3.58
C PHE A 262 -17.88 10.50 -4.02
N LEU A 263 -18.04 11.50 -4.87
CA LEU A 263 -16.92 12.28 -5.41
C LEU A 263 -16.25 13.11 -4.31
N VAL A 264 -14.93 12.97 -4.21
CA VAL A 264 -14.06 13.77 -3.34
C VAL A 264 -13.52 14.97 -4.10
N ASP A 265 -12.93 14.71 -5.27
CA ASP A 265 -12.32 15.74 -6.12
C ASP A 265 -12.57 15.41 -7.61
N ASP A 266 -13.14 16.36 -8.34
CA ASP A 266 -13.52 16.23 -9.75
C ASP A 266 -12.31 16.42 -10.69
N ILE A 267 -11.31 15.55 -10.53
CA ILE A 267 -10.10 15.55 -11.35
C ILE A 267 -10.43 15.01 -12.74
N LYS A 268 -10.12 15.78 -13.78
CA LYS A 268 -10.41 15.37 -15.16
C LYS A 268 -9.30 14.46 -15.72
N VAL A 269 -9.58 13.81 -16.85
CA VAL A 269 -8.57 13.04 -17.59
C VAL A 269 -7.35 13.93 -17.89
N ARG A 270 -6.13 13.36 -17.77
CA ARG A 270 -4.86 14.06 -17.99
C ARG A 270 -4.53 15.18 -17.01
N GLU A 271 -5.19 15.22 -15.87
CA GLU A 271 -4.88 16.16 -14.77
C GLU A 271 -3.98 15.54 -13.68
N GLY A 272 -3.26 14.47 -14.00
CA GLY A 272 -2.19 13.94 -13.15
C GLY A 272 -2.65 12.97 -12.07
N LEU A 273 -3.90 12.48 -12.09
CA LEU A 273 -4.35 11.38 -11.22
C LEU A 273 -3.94 10.03 -11.82
N ILE A 274 -3.38 9.17 -11.01
CA ILE A 274 -3.08 7.78 -11.40
C ILE A 274 -3.50 6.81 -10.30
N ASN A 275 -3.90 5.60 -10.70
CA ASN A 275 -4.15 4.51 -9.77
C ASN A 275 -2.89 4.23 -8.92
N GLY A 276 -3.08 4.11 -7.59
CA GLY A 276 -1.97 3.98 -6.65
C GLY A 276 -1.42 5.31 -6.13
N GLY A 277 -1.74 6.44 -6.76
CA GLY A 277 -1.32 7.78 -6.34
C GLY A 277 -2.15 8.43 -5.23
N PHE A 278 -2.89 7.64 -4.44
CA PHE A 278 -3.74 8.13 -3.35
C PHE A 278 -3.72 7.14 -2.15
N ALA A 279 -4.00 7.66 -0.98
CA ALA A 279 -4.12 6.89 0.26
C ALA A 279 -5.18 7.52 1.18
N ILE A 280 -5.74 6.71 2.08
CA ILE A 280 -6.59 7.18 3.18
C ILE A 280 -5.92 6.93 4.51
N GLY A 281 -6.24 7.77 5.49
CA GLY A 281 -5.84 7.61 6.87
C GLY A 281 -6.79 8.35 7.80
N PHE A 282 -6.51 8.31 9.08
CA PHE A 282 -7.37 8.87 10.10
C PHE A 282 -6.57 9.73 11.07
N GLY A 283 -7.22 10.73 11.63
CA GLY A 283 -6.73 11.52 12.75
C GLY A 283 -7.06 10.88 14.11
N GLU A 284 -6.56 11.52 15.17
CA GLU A 284 -6.79 11.11 16.57
C GLU A 284 -8.30 11.03 16.91
N ASP A 285 -9.12 11.91 16.34
CA ASP A 285 -10.57 11.94 16.51
C ASP A 285 -11.31 11.11 15.46
N SER A 286 -10.64 10.15 14.81
CA SER A 286 -11.15 9.35 13.68
C SER A 286 -11.55 10.20 12.46
N GLY A 287 -11.07 11.44 12.37
CA GLY A 287 -11.25 12.31 11.22
C GLY A 287 -10.56 11.73 9.98
N LEU A 288 -11.32 11.61 8.89
CA LEU A 288 -10.81 11.07 7.64
C LEU A 288 -9.88 12.07 6.94
N VAL A 289 -8.69 11.60 6.55
CA VAL A 289 -7.75 12.33 5.70
C VAL A 289 -7.45 11.51 4.46
N ILE A 290 -7.57 12.11 3.29
CA ILE A 290 -7.18 11.52 2.01
C ILE A 290 -5.96 12.27 1.49
N GLY A 291 -4.88 11.55 1.20
CA GLY A 291 -3.68 12.08 0.56
C GLY A 291 -3.61 11.59 -0.90
N TYR A 292 -3.34 12.48 -1.84
CA TYR A 292 -3.24 12.13 -3.26
C TYR A 292 -2.41 13.16 -4.02
N HIS A 293 -2.13 12.90 -5.30
CA HIS A 293 -1.48 13.88 -6.16
C HIS A 293 -2.30 14.15 -7.43
N LYS A 294 -2.18 15.36 -7.92
CA LYS A 294 -2.67 15.82 -9.23
C LYS A 294 -1.82 16.98 -9.72
N TYR A 295 -2.09 17.44 -10.93
CA TYR A 295 -1.47 18.68 -11.42
C TYR A 295 -2.15 19.91 -10.81
N ASP A 296 -1.35 20.93 -10.54
CA ASP A 296 -1.82 22.27 -10.18
C ASP A 296 -2.14 23.11 -11.42
N GLU A 297 -2.51 24.36 -11.22
CA GLU A 297 -2.83 25.33 -12.26
C GLU A 297 -1.67 25.63 -13.23
N ASN A 298 -0.43 25.34 -12.82
CA ASN A 298 0.78 25.46 -13.65
C ASN A 298 1.18 24.13 -14.32
N ASN A 299 0.35 23.10 -14.19
CA ASN A 299 0.60 21.74 -14.64
C ASN A 299 1.78 21.05 -13.93
N HIS A 300 2.12 21.45 -12.71
CA HIS A 300 3.10 20.75 -11.88
C HIS A 300 2.40 19.67 -11.04
N THR A 301 3.10 18.57 -10.81
CA THR A 301 2.65 17.50 -9.91
C THR A 301 2.79 17.97 -8.48
N ASN A 302 1.68 18.01 -7.73
CA ASN A 302 1.68 18.40 -6.33
C ASN A 302 0.88 17.44 -5.46
N LEU A 303 1.23 17.39 -4.18
CA LEU A 303 0.49 16.66 -3.15
C LEU A 303 -0.72 17.47 -2.71
N TYR A 304 -1.83 16.78 -2.51
CA TYR A 304 -3.07 17.33 -2.01
C TYR A 304 -3.60 16.51 -0.85
N SER A 305 -4.33 17.14 0.03
CA SER A 305 -5.20 16.49 1.00
C SER A 305 -6.66 16.81 0.76
N ALA A 306 -7.52 15.89 1.15
CA ALA A 306 -8.95 16.13 1.29
C ALA A 306 -9.39 15.70 2.69
N THR A 307 -10.07 16.60 3.41
CA THR A 307 -10.75 16.35 4.69
C THR A 307 -12.23 16.63 4.52
N PHE A 308 -13.08 15.95 5.30
CA PHE A 308 -14.51 16.20 5.25
C PHE A 308 -14.94 17.02 6.45
N GLU A 309 -15.34 18.27 6.21
CA GLU A 309 -15.66 19.27 7.23
C GLU A 309 -16.92 20.04 6.82
N ASP A 310 -17.76 20.43 7.77
CA ASP A 310 -18.96 21.24 7.56
C ASP A 310 -19.89 20.73 6.43
N GLY A 311 -19.92 19.40 6.24
CA GLY A 311 -20.77 18.73 5.24
C GLY A 311 -20.22 18.74 3.81
N GLY A 312 -18.94 19.09 3.63
CA GLY A 312 -18.26 19.11 2.32
C GLY A 312 -16.80 18.69 2.36
N TRP A 313 -16.23 18.44 1.19
CA TRP A 313 -14.81 18.16 1.05
C TRP A 313 -14.00 19.46 1.02
N ASN A 314 -13.03 19.56 1.91
CA ASN A 314 -12.02 20.62 1.94
C ASN A 314 -10.75 20.11 1.23
N ILE A 315 -10.51 20.59 0.02
CA ILE A 315 -9.35 20.21 -0.81
C ILE A 315 -8.25 21.23 -0.62
N ARG A 316 -7.06 20.75 -0.23
CA ARG A 316 -5.90 21.59 0.03
C ARG A 316 -4.67 21.13 -0.72
N ARG A 317 -3.99 22.04 -1.43
CA ARG A 317 -2.65 21.79 -1.98
C ARG A 317 -1.63 21.82 -0.82
N ILE A 318 -0.86 20.75 -0.65
CA ILE A 318 0.11 20.60 0.43
C ILE A 318 1.48 21.09 0.00
N THR A 319 1.93 20.73 -1.20
CA THR A 319 3.27 21.08 -1.69
C THR A 319 3.20 22.15 -2.77
N ASP A 320 4.35 22.77 -3.04
CA ASP A 320 4.53 23.73 -4.14
C ASP A 320 5.74 23.31 -4.98
N TRP A 321 5.67 22.07 -5.48
CA TRP A 321 6.71 21.53 -6.35
C TRP A 321 6.60 22.14 -7.74
N ASN A 322 7.75 22.33 -8.41
CA ASN A 322 7.86 22.92 -9.75
C ASN A 322 8.25 21.90 -10.83
N TRP A 323 7.90 20.64 -10.63
CA TRP A 323 8.15 19.58 -11.58
C TRP A 323 6.88 18.88 -12.00
N ARG A 324 6.91 18.20 -13.17
CA ARG A 324 5.76 17.47 -13.69
C ARG A 324 6.16 16.01 -13.92
N TRP A 325 5.39 15.09 -13.35
CA TRP A 325 5.42 13.70 -13.75
C TRP A 325 4.42 13.48 -14.88
N GLU A 326 4.94 13.32 -16.10
CA GLU A 326 4.11 13.02 -17.25
C GLU A 326 4.02 11.53 -17.48
N PHE A 327 2.81 11.01 -17.62
CA PHE A 327 2.55 9.60 -17.86
C PHE A 327 1.38 9.40 -18.81
N GLU A 328 1.52 8.39 -19.68
CA GLU A 328 0.49 8.01 -20.66
C GLU A 328 0.70 6.56 -21.13
N GLY A 329 -0.30 6.02 -21.84
CA GLY A 329 -0.23 4.76 -22.55
C GLY A 329 -0.57 3.54 -21.69
N ARG A 330 -0.27 2.36 -22.23
CA ARG A 330 -0.67 1.05 -21.70
C ARG A 330 0.49 0.31 -21.05
N GLY A 331 0.14 -0.69 -20.22
CA GLY A 331 1.09 -1.53 -19.50
C GLY A 331 1.73 -0.82 -18.32
N SER A 332 2.51 -1.54 -17.54
CA SER A 332 3.18 -1.01 -16.35
C SER A 332 4.15 0.11 -16.69
N ILE A 333 4.15 1.15 -15.87
CA ILE A 333 5.04 2.31 -15.98
C ILE A 333 5.84 2.50 -14.69
N PRO A 334 7.07 3.02 -14.79
CA PRO A 334 7.79 3.46 -13.60
C PRO A 334 7.05 4.62 -12.93
N PHE A 335 6.77 4.49 -11.64
CA PHE A 335 6.21 5.58 -10.85
C PHE A 335 7.29 6.59 -10.49
N GLU A 336 6.93 7.88 -10.50
CA GLU A 336 7.78 8.97 -10.01
C GLU A 336 7.29 9.54 -8.68
N LEU A 337 6.05 9.23 -8.30
CA LEU A 337 5.44 9.58 -7.03
C LEU A 337 4.46 8.49 -6.61
N VAL A 338 4.59 8.03 -5.38
CA VAL A 338 3.67 7.09 -4.74
C VAL A 338 3.26 7.66 -3.39
N VAL A 339 1.96 7.68 -3.10
CA VAL A 339 1.43 8.02 -1.78
C VAL A 339 1.14 6.72 -1.04
N HIS A 340 1.94 6.42 -0.02
CA HIS A 340 1.85 5.16 0.73
C HIS A 340 0.83 5.27 1.85
N ARG A 341 0.95 6.32 2.67
CA ARG A 341 0.15 6.51 3.88
C ARG A 341 -0.06 7.99 4.16
N VAL A 342 -1.19 8.30 4.76
CA VAL A 342 -1.51 9.63 5.29
C VAL A 342 -2.13 9.45 6.67
N TRP A 343 -1.87 10.39 7.59
CA TRP A 343 -2.53 10.46 8.89
C TRP A 343 -2.49 11.88 9.42
N GLN A 344 -3.24 12.15 10.48
CA GLN A 344 -3.26 13.44 11.16
C GLN A 344 -3.03 13.23 12.66
N GLU A 345 -2.17 14.06 13.24
CA GLU A 345 -1.82 14.02 14.64
C GLU A 345 -1.47 15.43 15.12
N ASN A 346 -2.02 15.85 16.27
CA ASN A 346 -1.75 17.16 16.89
C ASN A 346 -1.88 18.35 15.94
N GLY A 347 -2.91 18.36 15.07
CA GLY A 347 -3.15 19.43 14.09
C GLY A 347 -2.14 19.46 12.94
N THR A 348 -1.40 18.38 12.73
CA THR A 348 -0.46 18.22 11.63
C THR A 348 -0.86 17.01 10.77
N GLN A 349 -0.95 17.22 9.48
CA GLN A 349 -1.13 16.12 8.51
C GLN A 349 0.24 15.62 8.05
N TYR A 350 0.38 14.30 7.99
CA TYR A 350 1.60 13.62 7.57
C TYR A 350 1.34 12.76 6.34
N PHE A 351 2.27 12.79 5.39
CA PHE A 351 2.22 12.03 4.15
C PHE A 351 3.53 11.26 4.00
N TYR A 352 3.47 9.94 4.08
CA TYR A 352 4.58 9.07 3.72
C TYR A 352 4.50 8.79 2.21
N ILE A 353 5.51 9.23 1.49
CA ILE A 353 5.58 9.16 0.04
C ILE A 353 6.92 8.60 -0.45
N SER A 354 6.93 7.95 -1.61
CA SER A 354 8.16 7.76 -2.38
C SER A 354 8.15 8.70 -3.58
N ARG A 355 9.24 9.43 -3.78
CA ARG A 355 9.39 10.34 -4.92
C ARG A 355 10.69 10.10 -5.67
N ALA A 356 10.62 10.14 -7.02
CA ALA A 356 11.80 10.05 -7.86
C ALA A 356 12.65 11.31 -7.72
N VAL A 357 13.91 11.12 -7.34
CA VAL A 357 14.93 12.18 -7.32
C VAL A 357 16.00 11.90 -8.35
N LYS A 358 16.56 12.95 -8.94
CA LYS A 358 17.69 12.84 -9.86
C LYS A 358 18.98 12.94 -9.06
N ARG A 359 19.80 11.90 -9.07
CA ARG A 359 21.09 11.89 -8.38
C ARG A 359 22.27 11.65 -9.31
N GLY A 360 23.41 12.31 -8.97
CA GLY A 360 24.69 12.14 -9.64
C GLY A 360 24.82 12.80 -11.00
N LEU A 361 26.03 12.70 -11.59
CA LEU A 361 26.43 13.32 -12.89
C LEU A 361 25.56 12.89 -14.09
N PHE A 362 24.85 11.79 -14.00
CA PHE A 362 24.03 11.22 -15.08
C PHE A 362 22.51 11.39 -14.87
N ASN A 363 22.08 12.25 -13.94
CA ASN A 363 20.66 12.51 -13.62
C ASN A 363 19.84 11.22 -13.45
N ARG A 364 20.38 10.22 -12.77
CA ARG A 364 19.67 8.97 -12.54
C ARG A 364 18.48 9.20 -11.63
N ARG A 365 17.37 8.61 -11.98
CA ARG A 365 16.19 8.57 -11.13
C ARG A 365 16.38 7.48 -10.05
N GLU A 366 16.17 7.85 -8.82
CA GLU A 366 16.16 6.97 -7.67
C GLU A 366 14.88 7.30 -6.88
N MET A 367 14.14 6.28 -6.46
CA MET A 367 13.00 6.48 -5.57
C MET A 367 13.53 6.68 -4.16
N VAL A 368 13.11 7.76 -3.53
CA VAL A 368 13.48 8.13 -2.16
C VAL A 368 12.21 8.35 -1.37
N ASP A 369 12.17 7.80 -0.18
CA ASP A 369 11.06 7.93 0.73
C ASP A 369 11.16 9.22 1.53
N PHE A 370 10.05 9.93 1.65
CA PHE A 370 9.93 11.20 2.36
C PHE A 370 8.74 11.17 3.30
N LEU A 371 8.89 11.88 4.42
CA LEU A 371 7.78 12.34 5.23
C LEU A 371 7.53 13.81 4.91
N VAL A 372 6.35 14.09 4.40
CA VAL A 372 5.87 15.47 4.22
C VAL A 372 4.90 15.76 5.34
N SER A 373 5.14 16.80 6.13
CA SER A 373 4.23 17.27 7.17
C SER A 373 3.66 18.64 6.81
N TYR A 374 2.39 18.84 7.13
CA TYR A 374 1.65 20.07 6.93
C TYR A 374 0.99 20.46 8.25
N ASP A 375 1.40 21.59 8.82
CA ASP A 375 0.80 22.18 10.02
C ASP A 375 -0.46 22.97 9.63
N GLU A 376 -1.62 22.52 10.08
CA GLU A 376 -2.91 23.13 9.72
C GLU A 376 -3.12 24.52 10.31
N THR A 377 -2.44 24.85 11.41
CA THR A 377 -2.56 26.14 12.08
C THR A 377 -1.73 27.21 11.38
N THR A 378 -0.50 26.88 11.00
CA THR A 378 0.46 27.83 10.43
C THR A 378 0.55 27.76 8.91
N GLY A 379 0.09 26.66 8.30
CA GLY A 379 0.27 26.37 6.89
C GLY A 379 1.71 25.96 6.54
N ALA A 380 2.57 25.72 7.54
CA ALA A 380 3.95 25.34 7.30
C ALA A 380 4.06 23.91 6.75
N VAL A 381 4.92 23.77 5.72
CA VAL A 381 5.24 22.47 5.11
C VAL A 381 6.69 22.14 5.38
N LYS A 382 6.95 20.89 5.82
CA LYS A 382 8.29 20.34 5.96
C LYS A 382 8.36 19.04 5.15
N GLU A 383 9.46 18.85 4.43
CA GLU A 383 9.76 17.60 3.70
C GLU A 383 11.11 17.09 4.18
N GLU A 384 11.17 15.87 4.67
CA GLU A 384 12.40 15.23 5.13
C GLU A 384 12.52 13.81 4.61
N VAL A 385 13.75 13.36 4.39
CA VAL A 385 13.99 11.95 4.04
C VAL A 385 13.57 11.09 5.22
N TYR A 386 12.75 10.12 4.95
CA TYR A 386 12.14 9.26 5.95
C TYR A 386 12.22 7.79 5.51
N SER A 387 12.35 6.90 6.49
CA SER A 387 12.18 5.48 6.25
C SER A 387 11.50 4.85 7.46
N ASP A 388 10.50 4.03 7.22
CA ASP A 388 9.82 3.22 8.25
C ASP A 388 10.48 1.84 8.45
N ASN A 389 11.72 1.72 7.98
CA ASN A 389 12.58 0.54 8.12
C ASN A 389 14.06 0.99 8.15
N PRO A 390 15.02 0.11 8.51
CA PRO A 390 16.43 0.42 8.42
C PRO A 390 16.84 0.86 7.01
N THR A 391 17.43 2.05 6.87
CA THR A 391 17.80 2.63 5.57
C THR A 391 18.73 1.75 4.73
N SER A 392 19.46 0.82 5.36
CA SER A 392 20.28 -0.19 4.66
C SER A 392 19.45 -1.14 3.78
N LEU A 393 18.15 -1.23 4.00
CA LEU A 393 17.23 -2.04 3.18
C LEU A 393 16.71 -1.30 1.94
N ASP A 394 16.89 0.01 1.86
CA ASP A 394 16.36 0.85 0.78
C ASP A 394 17.24 0.82 -0.47
N ALA A 395 18.55 0.68 -0.29
CA ALA A 395 19.48 0.67 -1.40
C ALA A 395 19.49 -0.68 -2.13
N ALA A 396 19.48 -0.64 -3.46
CA ALA A 396 19.68 -1.83 -4.26
C ALA A 396 21.12 -2.35 -4.12
N ASP A 397 21.25 -3.65 -3.86
CA ASP A 397 22.55 -4.33 -3.86
C ASP A 397 23.16 -4.37 -5.27
N ARG A 398 22.29 -4.40 -6.28
CA ARG A 398 22.64 -4.39 -7.69
C ARG A 398 22.17 -3.11 -8.38
N ARG A 399 23.09 -2.44 -9.01
CA ARG A 399 22.84 -1.15 -9.65
C ARG A 399 21.78 -1.23 -10.74
N GLY A 400 20.77 -0.37 -10.65
CA GLY A 400 19.75 -0.19 -11.69
C GLY A 400 18.57 -1.16 -11.55
N LEU A 401 18.45 -1.83 -10.41
CA LEU A 401 17.27 -2.58 -10.06
C LEU A 401 16.37 -1.80 -9.11
N LEU A 402 15.10 -2.19 -9.09
CA LEU A 402 14.07 -1.73 -8.15
C LEU A 402 14.11 -2.62 -6.90
N VAL A 403 14.16 -2.02 -5.74
CA VAL A 403 14.05 -2.73 -4.46
C VAL A 403 12.58 -2.87 -4.10
N HIS A 404 12.17 -4.08 -3.78
CA HIS A 404 10.87 -4.37 -3.19
C HIS A 404 11.02 -4.64 -1.70
N LYS A 405 10.08 -4.10 -0.93
CA LYS A 405 9.94 -4.28 0.52
C LYS A 405 8.46 -4.54 0.80
N GLU A 406 8.07 -5.81 0.78
CA GLU A 406 6.68 -6.21 1.04
C GLU A 406 6.53 -6.58 2.50
N PHE A 407 5.74 -5.81 3.24
CA PHE A 407 5.47 -6.10 4.64
C PHE A 407 4.52 -7.29 4.79
N ASP A 408 4.64 -7.96 5.94
CA ASP A 408 3.69 -9.00 6.34
C ASP A 408 2.24 -8.49 6.30
N CYS A 409 1.36 -9.28 5.69
CA CYS A 409 -0.08 -9.01 5.64
C CYS A 409 -0.86 -9.72 6.77
N GLY A 410 -0.19 -10.45 7.65
CA GLY A 410 -0.77 -11.25 8.71
C GLY A 410 -0.58 -10.65 10.11
N GLN A 411 -0.04 -11.44 11.01
CA GLN A 411 0.00 -11.15 12.45
C GLN A 411 0.79 -9.90 12.84
N THR A 412 1.81 -9.49 12.06
CA THR A 412 2.58 -8.27 12.33
C THR A 412 2.14 -7.08 11.46
N ALA A 413 1.12 -7.25 10.62
CA ALA A 413 0.51 -6.14 9.91
C ALA A 413 -0.06 -5.13 10.93
N GLY A 414 0.36 -3.87 10.81
CA GLY A 414 -0.04 -2.82 11.77
C GLY A 414 0.65 -2.86 13.14
N CYS A 415 1.63 -3.76 13.36
CA CYS A 415 2.42 -3.74 14.58
C CYS A 415 3.46 -2.62 14.55
N ASP A 416 3.46 -1.76 15.57
CA ASP A 416 4.36 -0.59 15.62
C ASP A 416 5.75 -0.90 16.14
N SER A 417 5.98 -2.07 16.77
CA SER A 417 7.25 -2.41 17.42
C SER A 417 8.04 -3.52 16.75
N VAL A 418 7.37 -4.41 16.01
CA VAL A 418 8.00 -5.55 15.30
C VAL A 418 7.33 -5.73 13.96
N LYS A 419 8.13 -5.77 12.90
CA LYS A 419 7.63 -6.05 11.54
C LYS A 419 8.47 -7.13 10.88
N TYR A 420 7.84 -7.85 9.97
CA TYR A 420 8.52 -8.68 8.98
C TYR A 420 8.35 -8.07 7.61
N LEU A 421 9.42 -8.10 6.82
CA LEU A 421 9.38 -7.67 5.43
C LEU A 421 10.11 -8.67 4.53
N LEU A 422 9.60 -8.79 3.32
CA LEU A 422 10.19 -9.55 2.23
C LEU A 422 10.97 -8.58 1.36
N ARG A 423 12.30 -8.76 1.24
CA ARG A 423 13.16 -7.90 0.42
C ARG A 423 13.72 -8.67 -0.77
N TYR A 424 13.59 -8.11 -1.93
CA TYR A 424 14.17 -8.61 -3.19
C TYR A 424 14.31 -7.48 -4.20
N GLU A 425 14.94 -7.78 -5.34
CA GLU A 425 15.20 -6.78 -6.38
C GLU A 425 14.71 -7.28 -7.74
N THR A 426 14.10 -6.39 -8.51
CA THR A 426 13.66 -6.68 -9.85
C THR A 426 14.06 -5.59 -10.84
N ARG A 427 13.88 -5.86 -12.10
CA ARG A 427 13.87 -4.84 -13.15
C ARG A 427 12.76 -3.81 -12.88
N PHE A 428 13.01 -2.57 -13.25
CA PHE A 428 11.94 -1.56 -13.31
C PHE A 428 10.84 -1.97 -14.32
N PRO A 429 9.59 -1.50 -14.12
CA PRO A 429 8.49 -1.74 -15.05
C PRO A 429 8.85 -1.37 -16.50
N VAL A 430 8.57 -2.27 -17.45
CA VAL A 430 8.91 -2.15 -18.87
C VAL A 430 7.70 -2.43 -19.77
N ARG A 431 6.53 -1.92 -19.41
CA ARG A 431 5.28 -2.09 -20.16
C ARG A 431 4.89 -3.57 -20.33
N ASP A 432 5.17 -4.41 -19.33
CA ASP A 432 4.85 -5.84 -19.30
C ASP A 432 5.43 -6.63 -20.47
N LYS A 433 6.65 -6.26 -20.91
CA LYS A 433 7.32 -6.88 -22.04
C LYS A 433 8.61 -7.57 -21.63
N LYS A 434 8.81 -8.78 -22.15
CA LYS A 434 10.11 -9.47 -22.05
C LYS A 434 11.22 -8.61 -22.65
N GLN A 435 12.30 -8.44 -21.90
CA GLN A 435 13.50 -7.74 -22.35
C GLN A 435 14.54 -8.75 -22.88
N LYS A 436 15.51 -8.26 -23.66
CA LYS A 436 16.58 -9.08 -24.26
C LYS A 436 17.76 -9.30 -23.33
N ASP A 437 18.02 -8.34 -22.47
CA ASP A 437 19.11 -8.41 -21.50
C ASP A 437 18.75 -9.37 -20.35
N ILE A 438 19.73 -10.11 -19.90
CA ILE A 438 19.60 -11.07 -18.82
C ILE A 438 19.84 -10.34 -17.51
N ILE A 439 18.94 -10.54 -16.54
CA ILE A 439 19.11 -10.15 -15.15
C ILE A 439 19.20 -11.42 -14.31
N GLU A 440 20.30 -11.53 -13.57
CA GLU A 440 20.47 -12.65 -12.64
C GLU A 440 19.36 -12.65 -11.58
N PRO A 441 18.93 -13.82 -11.13
CA PRO A 441 17.93 -13.94 -10.05
C PRO A 441 18.32 -13.13 -8.82
N SER A 442 17.32 -12.65 -8.09
CA SER A 442 17.52 -11.89 -6.86
C SER A 442 17.54 -12.77 -5.64
N PRO A 443 18.43 -12.54 -4.66
CA PRO A 443 18.22 -13.08 -3.32
C PRO A 443 16.87 -12.64 -2.77
N LEU A 444 16.06 -13.61 -2.36
CA LEU A 444 14.80 -13.39 -1.66
C LEU A 444 15.08 -13.46 -0.16
N ARG A 445 14.89 -12.34 0.54
CA ARG A 445 15.28 -12.19 1.94
C ARG A 445 14.04 -11.93 2.79
N VAL A 446 13.95 -12.64 3.91
CA VAL A 446 12.98 -12.36 4.98
C VAL A 446 13.72 -11.62 6.09
N VAL A 447 13.30 -10.39 6.35
CA VAL A 447 13.93 -9.50 7.33
C VAL A 447 12.94 -9.23 8.46
N LYS A 448 13.38 -9.47 9.70
CA LYS A 448 12.67 -9.06 10.90
C LYS A 448 13.30 -7.79 11.43
N ILE A 449 12.48 -6.77 11.64
CA ILE A 449 12.90 -5.49 12.20
C ILE A 449 12.16 -5.19 13.49
N ARG A 450 12.77 -4.40 14.35
CA ARG A 450 12.21 -3.95 15.64
C ARG A 450 12.60 -2.48 15.86
N LYS A 451 11.67 -1.70 16.46
CA LYS A 451 11.95 -0.39 17.07
C LYS A 451 12.64 -0.54 18.42
#